data_21f4b5c6db159550480551920bb48a9e
#
_entry.id   21f4b5c6db159550480551920bb48a9e
#
_cell.length_a   1.000
_cell.length_b   1.000
_cell.length_c   1.000
_cell.angle_alpha   90.00
_cell.angle_beta   90.00
_cell.angle_gamma   90.00
#
_symmetry.space_group_name_H-M   'P 1'
#
loop_
_entity.id
_entity.type
_entity.pdbx_description
1 polymer ?
#
loop_
_entity_poly.entity_id
_entity_poly.type
_entity_poly.pdbx_seq_one_letter_code
_entity_poly.pdbx_strand_id
1 'polypeptide(L)'
;GRKVIVAGNGGSAAMASHVAVDFTKAAGIRAINFNEADLITCFANDYGFEHWVEKALEAYADEGDVVILISSSGKSKNMINAAHQAKKMGLSTMTFSGFESNNPLRQSGNFNFWVDSKEYNIIEMTHHIWLVAVVDYIIGKIEYSA
;
A
#
# COMPACT_ATOMS: atom_id res chain seq x y z
N GLY A 1 -10.80 6.89 -15.59
CA GLY A 1 -10.99 5.84 -14.70
C GLY A 1 -9.80 5.54 -13.79
N ARG A 2 -9.49 6.44 -12.83
CA ARG A 2 -8.40 6.25 -11.84
C ARG A 2 -8.79 5.25 -10.75
N LYS A 3 -7.79 4.62 -10.12
CA LYS A 3 -7.96 3.67 -9.03
C LYS A 3 -6.92 3.85 -7.94
N VAL A 4 -7.16 3.22 -6.80
CA VAL A 4 -6.19 3.08 -5.71
C VAL A 4 -5.57 1.68 -5.81
N ILE A 5 -4.25 1.59 -5.74
CA ILE A 5 -3.50 0.33 -5.72
C ILE A 5 -2.84 0.21 -4.35
N VAL A 6 -3.11 -0.86 -3.61
CA VAL A 6 -2.58 -1.03 -2.25
C VAL A 6 -1.70 -2.27 -2.22
N ALA A 7 -0.48 -2.16 -1.72
CA ALA A 7 0.45 -3.28 -1.62
C ALA A 7 1.21 -3.31 -0.28
N GLY A 8 1.53 -4.51 0.17
CA GLY A 8 2.29 -4.80 1.37
C GLY A 8 2.69 -6.26 1.41
N ASN A 9 3.38 -6.68 2.47
CA ASN A 9 3.78 -8.06 2.72
C ASN A 9 3.12 -8.58 4.00
N GLY A 10 2.79 -9.87 4.07
CA GLY A 10 2.27 -10.51 5.29
C GLY A 10 1.05 -9.80 5.88
N GLY A 11 1.12 -9.31 7.13
CA GLY A 11 0.05 -8.55 7.77
C GLY A 11 -0.31 -7.28 6.99
N SER A 12 0.68 -6.60 6.40
CA SER A 12 0.45 -5.45 5.52
C SER A 12 -0.27 -5.82 4.23
N ALA A 13 -0.09 -7.03 3.69
CA ALA A 13 -0.86 -7.52 2.55
C ALA A 13 -2.33 -7.80 2.94
N ALA A 14 -2.57 -8.34 4.14
CA ALA A 14 -3.92 -8.53 4.65
C ALA A 14 -4.67 -7.20 4.81
N MET A 15 -4.00 -6.17 5.35
CA MET A 15 -4.54 -4.81 5.41
C MET A 15 -4.84 -4.24 4.03
N ALA A 16 -3.93 -4.45 3.06
CA ALA A 16 -4.12 -4.01 1.67
C ALA A 16 -5.39 -4.62 1.06
N SER A 17 -5.66 -5.91 1.31
CA SER A 17 -6.88 -6.56 0.85
C SER A 17 -8.13 -5.98 1.51
N HIS A 18 -8.11 -5.80 2.83
CA HIS A 18 -9.23 -5.24 3.57
C HIS A 18 -9.59 -3.84 3.07
N VAL A 19 -8.62 -2.94 3.05
CA VAL A 19 -8.88 -1.54 2.70
C VAL A 19 -9.24 -1.36 1.22
N ALA A 20 -8.74 -2.20 0.33
CA ALA A 20 -9.14 -2.16 -1.08
C ALA A 20 -10.63 -2.49 -1.26
N VAL A 21 -11.17 -3.42 -0.46
CA VAL A 21 -12.60 -3.71 -0.43
C VAL A 21 -13.39 -2.52 0.10
N ASP A 22 -12.95 -1.89 1.20
CA ASP A 22 -13.64 -0.76 1.79
C ASP A 22 -13.62 0.48 0.87
N PHE A 23 -12.51 0.79 0.23
CA PHE A 23 -12.47 1.82 -0.82
C PHE A 23 -13.52 1.57 -1.90
N THR A 24 -13.62 0.31 -2.37
CA THR A 24 -14.53 -0.04 -3.46
C THR A 24 -15.99 -0.04 -3.00
N LYS A 25 -16.29 -0.74 -1.89
CA LYS A 25 -17.66 -0.94 -1.40
C LYS A 25 -18.23 0.32 -0.73
N ALA A 26 -17.46 0.93 0.19
CA ALA A 26 -17.97 2.01 1.04
C ALA A 26 -17.73 3.39 0.42
N ALA A 27 -16.53 3.65 -0.11
CA ALA A 27 -16.19 4.95 -0.67
C ALA A 27 -16.51 5.09 -2.17
N GLY A 28 -16.91 4.01 -2.86
CA GLY A 28 -17.19 4.03 -4.31
C GLY A 28 -15.96 4.30 -5.17
N ILE A 29 -14.76 4.13 -4.60
CA ILE A 29 -13.47 4.33 -5.27
C ILE A 29 -12.94 2.98 -5.73
N ARG A 30 -12.68 2.80 -7.02
CA ARG A 30 -12.06 1.58 -7.51
C ARG A 30 -10.72 1.36 -6.82
N ALA A 31 -10.55 0.23 -6.19
CA ALA A 31 -9.29 -0.13 -5.55
C ALA A 31 -8.95 -1.60 -5.81
N ILE A 32 -7.67 -1.86 -5.94
CA ILE A 32 -7.11 -3.21 -6.14
C ILE A 32 -5.91 -3.44 -5.24
N ASN A 33 -5.59 -4.69 -5.03
CA ASN A 33 -4.32 -5.15 -4.50
C ASN A 33 -3.77 -6.25 -5.41
N PHE A 34 -2.54 -6.70 -5.17
CA PHE A 34 -1.88 -7.70 -5.99
C PHE A 34 -1.73 -9.05 -5.25
N ASN A 35 -2.64 -9.36 -4.31
CA ASN A 35 -2.51 -10.53 -3.43
C ASN A 35 -3.03 -11.83 -4.06
N GLU A 36 -2.89 -11.98 -5.37
CA GLU A 36 -3.17 -13.22 -6.07
C GLU A 36 -1.94 -14.13 -6.04
N ALA A 37 -2.13 -15.38 -5.61
CA ALA A 37 -1.03 -16.31 -5.39
C ALA A 37 -0.24 -16.63 -6.67
N ASP A 38 -0.92 -16.78 -7.78
CA ASP A 38 -0.31 -17.04 -9.09
C ASP A 38 0.43 -15.80 -9.63
N LEU A 39 -0.10 -14.61 -9.46
CA LEU A 39 0.60 -13.37 -9.81
C LEU A 39 1.90 -13.24 -9.00
N ILE A 40 1.82 -13.38 -7.68
CA ILE A 40 2.99 -13.26 -6.80
C ILE A 40 4.05 -14.31 -7.16
N THR A 41 3.65 -15.57 -7.28
CA THR A 41 4.58 -16.67 -7.53
C THR A 41 5.21 -16.59 -8.93
N CYS A 42 4.45 -16.24 -9.96
CA CYS A 42 4.97 -16.04 -11.31
C CYS A 42 5.95 -14.87 -11.35
N PHE A 43 5.55 -13.69 -10.91
CA PHE A 43 6.40 -12.50 -10.97
C PHE A 43 7.63 -12.59 -10.06
N ALA A 44 7.47 -13.20 -8.87
CA ALA A 44 8.62 -13.43 -7.99
C ALA A 44 9.61 -14.45 -8.55
N ASN A 45 9.13 -15.48 -9.25
CA ASN A 45 9.99 -16.46 -9.92
C ASN A 45 10.77 -15.84 -11.09
N ASP A 46 10.09 -15.04 -11.90
CA ASP A 46 10.65 -14.54 -13.15
C ASP A 46 11.49 -13.27 -12.97
N TYR A 47 11.13 -12.40 -12.03
CA TYR A 47 11.77 -11.11 -11.81
C TYR A 47 12.50 -10.98 -10.47
N GLY A 48 12.31 -11.92 -9.55
CA GLY A 48 12.76 -11.85 -8.16
C GLY A 48 11.73 -11.19 -7.24
N PHE A 49 11.70 -11.64 -5.96
CA PHE A 49 10.71 -11.17 -4.98
C PHE A 49 10.81 -9.65 -4.73
N GLU A 50 11.99 -9.08 -4.82
CA GLU A 50 12.22 -7.63 -4.69
C GLU A 50 11.63 -6.80 -5.82
N HIS A 51 11.27 -7.40 -6.96
CA HIS A 51 10.80 -6.71 -8.15
C HIS A 51 9.33 -6.96 -8.51
N TRP A 52 8.69 -7.98 -7.91
CA TRP A 52 7.36 -8.40 -8.33
C TRP A 52 6.31 -7.29 -8.24
N VAL A 53 6.34 -6.43 -7.20
CA VAL A 53 5.36 -5.34 -7.05
C VAL A 53 5.57 -4.24 -8.08
N GLU A 54 6.83 -3.87 -8.37
CA GLU A 54 7.11 -2.87 -9.42
C GLU A 54 6.65 -3.37 -10.79
N LYS A 55 6.83 -4.68 -11.08
CA LYS A 55 6.36 -5.31 -12.32
C LYS A 55 4.84 -5.37 -12.39
N ALA A 56 4.17 -5.61 -11.27
CA ALA A 56 2.72 -5.53 -11.20
C ALA A 56 2.22 -4.08 -11.44
N LEU A 57 2.91 -3.07 -10.91
CA LEU A 57 2.59 -1.67 -11.20
C LEU A 57 2.75 -1.35 -12.70
N GLU A 58 3.85 -1.78 -13.33
CA GLU A 58 4.07 -1.60 -14.78
C GLU A 58 2.92 -2.18 -15.61
N ALA A 59 2.35 -3.31 -15.17
CA ALA A 59 1.30 -4.02 -15.91
C ALA A 59 -0.11 -3.48 -15.68
N TYR A 60 -0.41 -2.98 -14.48
CA TYR A 60 -1.78 -2.70 -14.04
C TYR A 60 -2.07 -1.25 -13.68
N ALA A 61 -1.05 -0.40 -13.49
CA ALA A 61 -1.28 0.98 -13.12
C ALA A 61 -1.49 1.88 -14.35
N ASP A 62 -2.42 2.80 -14.21
CA ASP A 62 -2.73 3.82 -15.21
C ASP A 62 -2.31 5.21 -14.73
N GLU A 63 -2.16 6.14 -15.65
CA GLU A 63 -1.86 7.55 -15.32
C GLU A 63 -2.90 8.15 -14.37
N GLY A 64 -2.42 8.73 -13.28
CA GLY A 64 -3.24 9.37 -12.25
C GLY A 64 -3.80 8.41 -11.19
N ASP A 65 -3.39 7.13 -11.18
CA ASP A 65 -3.65 6.24 -10.07
C ASP A 65 -2.90 6.68 -8.81
N VAL A 66 -3.40 6.24 -7.67
CA VAL A 66 -2.75 6.42 -6.36
C VAL A 66 -2.23 5.08 -5.88
N VAL A 67 -0.98 5.04 -5.47
CA VAL A 67 -0.32 3.84 -4.94
C VAL A 67 -0.12 3.98 -3.43
N ILE A 68 -0.61 3.03 -2.66
CA ILE A 68 -0.41 2.93 -1.21
C ILE A 68 0.53 1.76 -0.93
N LEU A 69 1.68 2.04 -0.33
CA LEU A 69 2.71 1.05 -0.02
C LEU A 69 2.90 0.93 1.49
N ILE A 70 2.76 -0.29 2.00
CA ILE A 70 2.79 -0.56 3.44
C ILE A 70 3.97 -1.47 3.77
N SER A 71 4.87 -1.00 4.63
CA SER A 71 5.98 -1.80 5.17
C SER A 71 6.30 -1.36 6.58
N SER A 72 6.01 -2.19 7.59
CA SER A 72 6.23 -1.85 9.00
C SER A 72 7.65 -1.38 9.27
N SER A 73 8.67 -2.06 8.74
CA SER A 73 10.08 -1.66 8.88
C SER A 73 10.50 -0.52 7.93
N GLY A 74 9.73 -0.27 6.88
CA GLY A 74 10.12 0.64 5.80
C GLY A 74 11.34 0.18 4.98
N LYS A 75 11.76 -1.10 5.14
CA LYS A 75 12.98 -1.65 4.52
C LYS A 75 12.70 -2.78 3.51
N SER A 76 11.45 -3.15 3.30
CA SER A 76 11.06 -4.19 2.33
C SER A 76 11.43 -3.75 0.92
N LYS A 77 12.36 -4.46 0.27
CA LYS A 77 12.91 -4.06 -1.04
C LYS A 77 11.83 -3.97 -2.12
N ASN A 78 10.87 -4.90 -2.15
CA ASN A 78 9.77 -4.86 -3.10
C ASN A 78 8.88 -3.61 -2.95
N MET A 79 8.67 -3.10 -1.73
CA MET A 79 7.94 -1.85 -1.50
C MET A 79 8.75 -0.62 -1.92
N ILE A 80 10.06 -0.62 -1.65
CA ILE A 80 10.96 0.47 -2.05
C ILE A 80 11.07 0.54 -3.58
N ASN A 81 11.25 -0.58 -4.25
CA ASN A 81 11.30 -0.66 -5.71
C ASN A 81 9.97 -0.23 -6.34
N ALA A 82 8.85 -0.65 -5.75
CA ALA A 82 7.52 -0.20 -6.15
C ALA A 82 7.34 1.33 -6.02
N ALA A 83 7.85 1.94 -4.94
CA ALA A 83 7.81 3.40 -4.78
C ALA A 83 8.63 4.12 -5.85
N HIS A 84 9.82 3.61 -6.17
CA HIS A 84 10.64 4.15 -7.26
C HIS A 84 9.95 4.00 -8.62
N GLN A 85 9.31 2.86 -8.87
CA GLN A 85 8.57 2.64 -10.11
C GLN A 85 7.34 3.54 -10.22
N ALA A 86 6.56 3.67 -9.16
CA ALA A 86 5.43 4.60 -9.11
C ALA A 86 5.86 6.03 -9.44
N LYS A 87 6.99 6.47 -8.89
CA LYS A 87 7.58 7.79 -9.20
C LYS A 87 7.97 7.92 -10.67
N LYS A 88 8.58 6.90 -11.29
CA LYS A 88 8.91 6.89 -12.73
C LYS A 88 7.67 7.00 -13.61
N MET A 89 6.56 6.39 -13.16
CA MET A 89 5.27 6.42 -13.86
C MET A 89 4.45 7.68 -13.57
N GLY A 90 4.95 8.62 -12.74
CA GLY A 90 4.24 9.83 -12.36
C GLY A 90 3.04 9.61 -11.45
N LEU A 91 2.99 8.48 -10.73
CA LEU A 91 1.89 8.14 -9.85
C LEU A 91 2.04 8.81 -8.47
N SER A 92 0.92 9.21 -7.88
CA SER A 92 0.90 9.68 -6.49
C SER A 92 1.10 8.51 -5.53
N THR A 93 2.08 8.62 -4.63
CA THR A 93 2.45 7.52 -3.72
C THR A 93 2.28 7.94 -2.26
N MET A 94 1.54 7.13 -1.51
CA MET A 94 1.42 7.20 -0.05
C MET A 94 2.17 6.03 0.56
N THR A 95 3.00 6.29 1.59
CA THR A 95 3.73 5.23 2.28
C THR A 95 3.37 5.16 3.75
N PHE A 96 3.28 3.94 4.26
CA PHE A 96 3.04 3.63 5.67
C PHE A 96 4.20 2.84 6.22
N SER A 97 4.86 3.36 7.26
CA SER A 97 6.04 2.74 7.85
C SER A 97 6.14 2.98 9.36
N GLY A 98 7.08 2.32 10.00
CA GLY A 98 7.44 2.47 11.40
C GLY A 98 8.95 2.34 11.60
N PHE A 99 9.37 1.84 12.75
CA PHE A 99 10.77 1.65 13.12
C PHE A 99 11.59 2.94 13.00
N GLU A 100 12.62 2.95 12.19
CA GLU A 100 13.53 4.09 12.06
C GLU A 100 12.87 5.26 11.30
N SER A 101 12.98 6.46 11.85
CA SER A 101 12.38 7.67 11.27
C SER A 101 12.95 8.04 9.91
N ASN A 102 14.13 7.54 9.57
CA ASN A 102 14.81 7.75 8.29
C ASN A 102 14.75 6.52 7.36
N ASN A 103 13.76 5.63 7.56
CA ASN A 103 13.66 4.44 6.72
C ASN A 103 13.46 4.78 5.23
N PRO A 104 13.95 3.94 4.31
CA PRO A 104 13.94 4.24 2.88
C PRO A 104 12.53 4.44 2.29
N LEU A 105 11.54 3.64 2.72
CA LEU A 105 10.19 3.76 2.18
C LEU A 105 9.56 5.10 2.55
N ARG A 106 9.73 5.57 3.80
CA ARG A 106 9.25 6.87 4.26
C ARG A 106 9.80 8.03 3.42
N GLN A 107 11.02 7.89 2.90
CA GLN A 107 11.66 8.92 2.07
C GLN A 107 11.22 8.87 0.59
N SER A 108 10.44 7.88 0.19
CA SER A 108 10.14 7.61 -1.22
C SER A 108 8.75 8.06 -1.67
N GLY A 109 7.81 8.29 -0.76
CA GLY A 109 6.42 8.68 -1.07
C GLY A 109 6.20 10.19 -1.17
N ASN A 110 5.14 10.59 -1.86
CA ASN A 110 4.64 11.97 -1.84
C ASN A 110 4.03 12.31 -0.46
N PHE A 111 3.33 11.35 0.15
CA PHE A 111 2.74 11.44 1.48
C PHE A 111 3.24 10.27 2.31
N ASN A 112 3.72 10.55 3.53
CA ASN A 112 4.44 9.55 4.32
C ASN A 112 3.88 9.51 5.74
N PHE A 113 3.27 8.38 6.12
CA PHE A 113 2.73 8.09 7.43
C PHE A 113 3.72 7.21 8.19
N TRP A 114 4.18 7.68 9.34
CA TRP A 114 5.19 6.98 10.11
C TRP A 114 4.74 6.83 11.57
N VAL A 115 4.84 5.63 12.10
CA VAL A 115 4.55 5.28 13.49
C VAL A 115 5.86 5.23 14.25
N ASP A 116 5.99 6.07 15.27
CA ASP A 116 7.15 6.06 16.19
C ASP A 116 7.05 4.86 17.15
N SER A 117 7.37 3.70 16.64
CA SER A 117 7.39 2.45 17.38
C SER A 117 8.35 1.45 16.72
N LYS A 118 8.83 0.48 17.51
CA LYS A 118 9.61 -0.68 17.04
C LYS A 118 8.85 -2.00 17.22
N GLU A 119 7.58 -1.93 17.61
CA GLU A 119 6.72 -3.08 17.85
C GLU A 119 5.82 -3.33 16.63
N TYR A 120 6.00 -4.48 15.98
CA TYR A 120 5.24 -4.83 14.76
C TYR A 120 3.73 -4.70 14.94
N ASN A 121 3.17 -5.26 16.03
CA ASN A 121 1.73 -5.23 16.25
C ASN A 121 1.18 -3.81 16.42
N ILE A 122 1.92 -2.93 17.11
CA ILE A 122 1.54 -1.53 17.28
C ILE A 122 1.54 -0.81 15.94
N ILE A 123 2.61 -1.00 15.16
CA ILE A 123 2.76 -0.37 13.83
C ILE A 123 1.66 -0.87 12.89
N GLU A 124 1.48 -2.17 12.77
CA GLU A 124 0.50 -2.75 11.85
C GLU A 124 -0.93 -2.35 12.20
N MET A 125 -1.30 -2.41 13.47
CA MET A 125 -2.65 -2.00 13.88
C MET A 125 -2.88 -0.49 13.69
N THR A 126 -1.86 0.34 13.94
CA THR A 126 -1.95 1.77 13.69
C THR A 126 -2.10 2.07 12.19
N HIS A 127 -1.34 1.40 11.32
CA HIS A 127 -1.50 1.52 9.87
C HIS A 127 -2.91 1.14 9.44
N HIS A 128 -3.45 0.06 9.99
CA HIS A 128 -4.81 -0.39 9.66
C HIS A 128 -5.86 0.65 10.08
N ILE A 129 -5.77 1.15 11.31
CA ILE A 129 -6.67 2.21 11.81
C ILE A 129 -6.60 3.45 10.92
N TRP A 130 -5.41 3.90 10.55
CA TRP A 130 -5.26 5.07 9.69
C TRP A 130 -5.86 4.86 8.29
N LEU A 131 -5.68 3.67 7.72
CA LEU A 131 -6.20 3.35 6.39
C LEU A 131 -7.73 3.32 6.37
N VAL A 132 -8.38 2.68 7.38
CA VAL A 132 -9.85 2.71 7.47
C VAL A 132 -10.39 4.09 7.83
N ALA A 133 -9.68 4.86 8.66
CA ALA A 133 -10.06 6.24 8.95
C ALA A 133 -10.01 7.14 7.70
N VAL A 134 -9.09 6.88 6.77
CA VAL A 134 -9.08 7.56 5.46
C VAL A 134 -10.33 7.23 4.66
N VAL A 135 -10.78 5.97 4.67
CA VAL A 135 -12.04 5.57 4.01
C VAL A 135 -13.22 6.30 4.65
N ASP A 136 -13.35 6.26 5.97
CA ASP A 136 -14.43 6.96 6.70
C ASP A 136 -14.42 8.47 6.43
N TYR A 137 -13.25 9.08 6.39
CA TYR A 137 -13.11 10.50 6.07
C TYR A 137 -13.61 10.85 4.65
N ILE A 138 -13.31 9.99 3.68
CA ILE A 138 -13.74 10.19 2.29
C ILE A 138 -15.27 10.09 2.17
N ILE A 139 -15.90 9.13 2.84
CA ILE A 139 -17.36 8.98 2.81
C ILE A 139 -18.09 10.00 3.72
N GLY A 140 -17.36 10.69 4.61
CA GLY A 140 -17.91 11.71 5.53
C GLY A 140 -18.75 11.14 6.69
N LYS A 141 -18.72 9.84 6.93
CA LYS A 141 -19.40 9.14 8.02
C LYS A 141 -18.70 7.85 8.37
N ILE A 142 -19.00 7.30 9.56
CA ILE A 142 -18.59 5.94 9.92
C ILE A 142 -19.59 4.97 9.28
N GLU A 143 -19.16 4.15 8.34
CA GLU A 143 -20.04 3.27 7.55
C GLU A 143 -20.70 2.16 8.38
N TYR A 144 -20.01 1.67 9.40
CA TYR A 144 -20.47 0.54 10.22
C TYR A 144 -20.92 0.95 11.62
N SER A 145 -21.43 2.15 11.80
CA SER A 145 -22.08 2.53 13.06
C SER A 145 -23.38 1.73 13.25
N ALA A 146 -23.53 1.12 14.41
CA ALA A 146 -24.74 0.40 14.80
C ALA A 146 -25.94 1.36 14.98
#